data_456ccdc22144cc4fa65803e042b1fac9
#
_entry.id   456ccdc22144cc4fa65803e042b1fac9
#
_cell.length_a   1.000
_cell.length_b   1.000
_cell.length_c   1.000
_cell.angle_alpha   90.00
_cell.angle_beta   90.00
_cell.angle_gamma   90.00
#
_symmetry.space_group_name_H-M   'P 1'
#
loop_
_entity.id
_entity.type
_entity.pdbx_description
1 polymer ?
#
loop_
_entity_poly.entity_id
_entity_poly.type
_entity_poly.pdbx_seq_one_letter_code
_entity_poly.pdbx_strand_id
1 'polypeptide(L)'
;MGGAIESLSSNFSQWTMMSYVGRINYGLMDRYLLTASLRYDGSSRLSEGNKWALFPSAAIAWRITEEDFAKNLDWLSNLKLRFSYGQAGNTNSVSPYASEGTISGSVYYPFGTSTSVGNLPANIANPMLTWERTSEYNVGLDFGFLNQRISGNIEYYNRTTNDLLMKRNIPVHLGYSSVTSNVGSVRNSGFELQLNTANIMTKNFAWNTTINLAYNKNEIVSLADEEDLSNYSIHLQGMRGRYSDKRFIGKPVDTNWTQNTIGVWQLGEEEEAAKYGCVPGNFKIKDYNNDGKLTDDDYIIDGKRTPDWTGGMTNMFKIYDFDFSFHMYFQAGATQYDRFFENFALEWNSQNFNNLRTNYWTPENPSNTMGRPSQMGSRGNIAYERTDFLKVSYITLGYTLNKRLMSKWGLDNARIYVTVQNPFILTKFRGLDPEQPDLTNIGDTDGMTMNALLGVNISF
;
A
#
# COMPACT_ATOMS: atom_id res chain seq x y z
N MET A 1 -18.97 -5.92 -45.47
CA MET A 1 -18.64 -4.51 -45.62
C MET A 1 -17.45 -4.24 -44.71
N GLY A 2 -16.27 -3.97 -45.28
CA GLY A 2 -15.10 -3.54 -44.48
C GLY A 2 -15.34 -2.12 -44.01
N GLY A 3 -15.36 -1.90 -42.68
CA GLY A 3 -15.42 -0.57 -42.12
C GLY A 3 -14.17 0.22 -42.51
N ALA A 4 -14.33 1.51 -42.82
CA ALA A 4 -13.21 2.41 -43.01
C ALA A 4 -12.48 2.60 -41.70
N ILE A 5 -11.14 2.65 -41.71
CA ILE A 5 -10.35 3.01 -40.52
C ILE A 5 -10.62 4.49 -40.22
N GLU A 6 -11.34 4.77 -39.14
CA GLU A 6 -11.68 6.13 -38.73
C GLU A 6 -10.49 6.88 -38.11
N SER A 7 -9.60 6.16 -37.43
CA SER A 7 -8.37 6.76 -36.90
C SER A 7 -7.27 5.73 -36.75
N LEU A 8 -6.03 6.14 -37.00
CA LEU A 8 -4.81 5.38 -36.74
C LEU A 8 -3.86 6.32 -35.99
N SER A 9 -3.41 5.89 -34.79
CA SER A 9 -2.42 6.64 -34.04
C SER A 9 -1.27 5.75 -33.62
N SER A 10 -0.05 6.27 -33.64
CA SER A 10 1.12 5.64 -33.05
C SER A 10 1.79 6.62 -32.09
N ASN A 11 2.32 6.09 -31.00
CA ASN A 11 3.03 6.90 -30.02
C ASN A 11 4.42 6.29 -29.78
N PHE A 12 5.44 7.14 -29.69
CA PHE A 12 6.80 6.76 -29.35
C PHE A 12 7.28 7.56 -28.15
N SER A 13 7.79 6.88 -27.14
CA SER A 13 8.33 7.49 -25.92
C SER A 13 9.68 6.88 -25.61
N GLN A 14 10.68 7.71 -25.37
CA GLN A 14 12.05 7.26 -25.05
C GLN A 14 12.60 8.06 -23.87
N TRP A 15 13.34 7.36 -23.02
CA TRP A 15 14.14 7.97 -21.96
C TRP A 15 15.42 7.16 -21.75
N THR A 16 16.42 7.77 -21.22
CA THR A 16 17.71 7.14 -20.93
C THR A 16 18.15 7.41 -19.51
N MET A 17 18.85 6.45 -18.92
CA MET A 17 19.48 6.56 -17.61
C MET A 17 20.90 6.04 -17.66
N MET A 18 21.84 6.74 -17.03
CA MET A 18 23.23 6.34 -16.89
C MET A 18 23.66 6.45 -15.43
N SER A 19 24.41 5.47 -14.95
CA SER A 19 24.83 5.39 -13.56
C SER A 19 26.31 5.02 -13.45
N TYR A 20 27.04 5.74 -12.59
CA TYR A 20 28.40 5.38 -12.17
C TYR A 20 28.34 5.00 -10.69
N VAL A 21 28.95 3.88 -10.32
CA VAL A 21 28.94 3.36 -8.95
C VAL A 21 30.34 3.02 -8.50
N GLY A 22 30.72 3.54 -7.33
CA GLY A 22 31.91 3.14 -6.59
C GLY A 22 31.49 2.57 -5.23
N ARG A 23 32.07 1.42 -4.83
CA ARG A 23 31.81 0.80 -3.51
C ARG A 23 33.09 0.30 -2.89
N ILE A 24 33.24 0.52 -1.59
CA ILE A 24 34.31 0.01 -0.76
C ILE A 24 33.69 -0.80 0.38
N ASN A 25 34.19 -2.02 0.58
CA ASN A 25 33.88 -2.84 1.73
C ASN A 25 35.17 -3.09 2.50
N TYR A 26 35.13 -2.83 3.78
CA TYR A 26 36.30 -2.99 4.66
C TYR A 26 35.89 -3.78 5.92
N GLY A 27 36.66 -4.80 6.25
CA GLY A 27 36.52 -5.58 7.48
C GLY A 27 37.77 -5.44 8.34
N LEU A 28 37.57 -5.00 9.57
CA LEU A 28 38.67 -4.90 10.55
C LEU A 28 38.50 -5.99 11.61
N MET A 29 39.48 -6.87 11.71
CA MET A 29 39.58 -7.95 12.72
C MET A 29 38.35 -8.88 12.73
N ASP A 30 37.62 -9.00 11.61
CA ASP A 30 36.34 -9.70 11.49
C ASP A 30 35.22 -9.22 12.47
N ARG A 31 35.46 -8.12 13.17
CA ARG A 31 34.56 -7.53 14.17
C ARG A 31 33.82 -6.31 13.65
N TYR A 32 34.51 -5.42 12.97
CA TYR A 32 33.97 -4.16 12.48
C TYR A 32 33.91 -4.20 10.97
N LEU A 33 32.71 -4.05 10.43
CA LEU A 33 32.48 -4.07 8.99
C LEU A 33 32.04 -2.68 8.56
N LEU A 34 32.65 -2.14 7.54
CA LEU A 34 32.34 -0.86 6.93
C LEU A 34 32.03 -1.08 5.45
N THR A 35 30.91 -0.54 5.00
CA THR A 35 30.58 -0.40 3.59
C THR A 35 30.33 1.06 3.30
N ALA A 36 30.97 1.61 2.27
CA ALA A 36 30.66 2.94 1.75
C ALA A 36 30.44 2.81 0.24
N SER A 37 29.42 3.46 -0.28
CA SER A 37 29.19 3.52 -1.71
C SER A 37 28.73 4.91 -2.14
N LEU A 38 29.10 5.26 -3.36
CA LEU A 38 28.75 6.49 -4.00
C LEU A 38 28.19 6.17 -5.38
N ARG A 39 26.99 6.66 -5.66
CA ARG A 39 26.33 6.47 -6.95
C ARG A 39 26.04 7.84 -7.56
N TYR A 40 26.43 8.01 -8.82
CA TYR A 40 26.19 9.20 -9.60
C TYR A 40 25.30 8.85 -10.79
N ASP A 41 24.04 9.30 -10.74
CA ASP A 41 22.98 8.93 -11.68
C ASP A 41 22.58 10.13 -12.53
N GLY A 42 22.39 9.87 -13.83
CA GLY A 42 21.85 10.83 -14.78
C GLY A 42 20.61 10.31 -15.49
N SER A 43 19.56 11.12 -15.57
CA SER A 43 18.31 10.80 -16.26
C SER A 43 17.93 11.86 -17.28
N SER A 44 17.51 11.42 -18.48
CA SER A 44 17.03 12.34 -19.53
C SER A 44 15.65 12.93 -19.26
N ARG A 45 14.93 12.42 -18.25
CA ARG A 45 13.60 12.92 -17.86
C ARG A 45 13.62 14.27 -17.17
N LEU A 46 14.80 14.67 -16.67
CA LEU A 46 14.99 15.88 -15.88
C LEU A 46 15.55 17.02 -16.72
N SER A 47 15.36 18.23 -16.21
CA SER A 47 15.80 19.46 -16.89
C SER A 47 17.30 19.54 -17.07
N GLU A 48 17.75 20.29 -18.05
CA GLU A 48 19.16 20.57 -18.26
C GLU A 48 19.77 21.22 -17.02
N GLY A 49 20.96 20.76 -16.62
CA GLY A 49 21.59 21.16 -15.36
C GLY A 49 21.19 20.34 -14.13
N ASN A 50 20.01 19.69 -14.13
CA ASN A 50 19.50 18.89 -13.01
C ASN A 50 19.45 17.37 -13.30
N LYS A 51 19.93 16.96 -14.48
CA LYS A 51 19.89 15.55 -14.92
C LYS A 51 20.69 14.62 -14.01
N TRP A 52 21.80 15.12 -13.44
CA TRP A 52 22.74 14.33 -12.66
C TRP A 52 22.62 14.61 -11.17
N ALA A 53 22.64 13.55 -10.37
CA ALA A 53 22.64 13.66 -8.91
C ALA A 53 23.53 12.59 -8.27
N LEU A 54 24.05 12.91 -7.09
CA LEU A 54 24.91 12.07 -6.28
C LEU A 54 24.11 11.46 -5.13
N PHE A 55 24.25 10.15 -4.92
CA PHE A 55 23.56 9.38 -3.89
C PHE A 55 24.60 8.61 -3.06
N PRO A 56 25.00 9.15 -1.91
CA PRO A 56 25.90 8.47 -1.00
C PRO A 56 25.18 7.44 -0.15
N SER A 57 25.87 6.37 0.25
CA SER A 57 25.44 5.47 1.30
C SER A 57 26.62 4.94 2.11
N ALA A 58 26.38 4.71 3.40
CA ALA A 58 27.33 4.13 4.31
C ALA A 58 26.65 3.18 5.29
N ALA A 59 27.31 2.09 5.64
CA ALA A 59 26.85 1.15 6.65
C ALA A 59 28.04 0.72 7.51
N ILE A 60 27.80 0.61 8.81
CA ILE A 60 28.71 0.03 9.77
C ILE A 60 28.03 -1.14 10.48
N ALA A 61 28.79 -2.16 10.77
CA ALA A 61 28.29 -3.28 11.56
C ALA A 61 29.36 -3.74 12.55
N TRP A 62 28.91 -4.02 13.76
CA TRP A 62 29.73 -4.54 14.83
C TRP A 62 29.28 -5.97 15.18
N ARG A 63 30.17 -6.94 14.96
CA ARG A 63 29.98 -8.34 15.33
C ARG A 63 30.39 -8.53 16.78
N ILE A 64 29.46 -8.32 17.68
CA ILE A 64 29.67 -8.37 19.13
C ILE A 64 30.14 -9.76 19.57
N THR A 65 29.67 -10.83 18.92
CA THR A 65 30.10 -12.19 19.19
C THR A 65 31.57 -12.46 18.95
N GLU A 66 32.26 -11.63 18.16
CA GLU A 66 33.71 -11.78 17.91
C GLU A 66 34.57 -11.06 18.97
N GLU A 67 33.96 -10.36 19.90
CA GLU A 67 34.65 -9.71 21.02
C GLU A 67 35.03 -10.72 22.09
N ASP A 68 36.16 -10.50 22.74
CA ASP A 68 36.71 -11.44 23.72
C ASP A 68 35.80 -11.66 24.93
N PHE A 69 35.00 -10.65 25.32
CA PHE A 69 34.02 -10.76 26.39
C PHE A 69 32.78 -11.62 25.99
N ALA A 70 32.50 -11.74 24.69
CA ALA A 70 31.32 -12.48 24.20
C ALA A 70 31.65 -13.92 23.76
N LYS A 71 32.91 -14.21 23.43
CA LYS A 71 33.34 -15.55 22.95
C LYS A 71 33.06 -16.72 23.93
N ASN A 72 33.01 -16.43 25.23
CA ASN A 72 32.76 -17.46 26.26
C ASN A 72 31.27 -17.61 26.58
N LEU A 73 30.38 -16.97 25.85
CA LEU A 73 28.93 -17.06 26.05
C LEU A 73 28.35 -18.18 25.17
N ASP A 74 28.37 -19.41 25.62
CA ASP A 74 27.92 -20.59 24.84
C ASP A 74 26.48 -20.52 24.36
N TRP A 75 25.65 -19.74 25.06
CA TRP A 75 24.25 -19.52 24.67
C TRP A 75 24.07 -18.47 23.55
N LEU A 76 25.08 -17.64 23.31
CA LEU A 76 25.07 -16.55 22.32
C LEU A 76 25.78 -17.02 21.04
N SER A 77 25.04 -17.31 19.98
CA SER A 77 25.58 -17.83 18.73
C SER A 77 25.86 -16.75 17.68
N ASN A 78 25.15 -15.64 17.76
CA ASN A 78 25.34 -14.47 16.90
C ASN A 78 24.75 -13.23 17.58
N LEU A 79 25.50 -12.15 17.57
CA LEU A 79 25.01 -10.82 17.94
C LEU A 79 25.75 -9.78 17.12
N LYS A 80 25.02 -9.08 16.26
CA LYS A 80 25.58 -8.08 15.37
C LYS A 80 24.69 -6.83 15.34
N LEU A 81 25.25 -5.69 15.72
CA LEU A 81 24.60 -4.40 15.63
C LEU A 81 24.95 -3.75 14.28
N ARG A 82 23.94 -3.21 13.60
CA ARG A 82 24.09 -2.53 12.31
C ARG A 82 23.51 -1.13 12.36
N PHE A 83 24.18 -0.21 11.72
CA PHE A 83 23.66 1.13 11.42
C PHE A 83 23.96 1.44 9.96
N SER A 84 22.98 1.96 9.24
CA SER A 84 23.18 2.42 7.88
C SER A 84 22.46 3.73 7.60
N TYR A 85 23.04 4.50 6.71
CA TYR A 85 22.45 5.67 6.08
C TYR A 85 22.61 5.55 4.58
N GLY A 86 21.56 5.87 3.83
CA GLY A 86 21.62 5.85 2.38
C GLY A 86 20.69 6.87 1.75
N GLN A 87 21.09 7.34 0.57
CA GLN A 87 20.23 8.12 -0.30
C GLN A 87 19.97 7.38 -1.62
N ALA A 88 18.75 7.52 -2.13
CA ALA A 88 18.34 7.03 -3.44
C ALA A 88 17.53 8.09 -4.18
N GLY A 89 17.71 8.14 -5.49
CA GLY A 89 16.97 9.00 -6.39
C GLY A 89 15.85 8.26 -7.11
N ASN A 90 14.74 8.95 -7.36
CA ASN A 90 13.62 8.44 -8.17
C ASN A 90 13.19 9.47 -9.20
N THR A 91 12.91 9.02 -10.44
CA THR A 91 12.35 9.82 -11.53
C THR A 91 11.18 9.13 -12.21
N ASN A 92 10.68 8.01 -11.64
CA ASN A 92 9.63 7.20 -12.28
C ASN A 92 8.26 7.88 -12.34
N SER A 93 8.00 8.81 -11.42
CA SER A 93 6.80 9.63 -11.39
C SER A 93 6.75 10.73 -12.45
N VAL A 94 7.85 10.93 -13.20
CA VAL A 94 7.98 11.95 -14.23
C VAL A 94 7.88 11.33 -15.62
N SER A 95 7.03 11.88 -16.48
CA SER A 95 6.99 11.49 -17.89
C SER A 95 8.31 11.85 -18.59
N PRO A 96 8.70 11.16 -19.67
CA PRO A 96 9.97 11.39 -20.36
C PRO A 96 10.24 12.83 -20.80
N TYR A 97 9.18 13.62 -21.01
CA TYR A 97 9.24 15.01 -21.53
C TYR A 97 8.63 16.02 -20.56
N ALA A 98 8.52 15.69 -19.26
CA ALA A 98 7.88 16.58 -18.29
C ALA A 98 8.63 17.88 -18.01
N SER A 99 9.96 17.89 -18.25
CA SER A 99 10.80 19.09 -18.14
C SER A 99 10.65 20.02 -19.34
N GLU A 100 10.04 19.56 -20.44
CA GLU A 100 9.89 20.29 -21.70
C GLU A 100 8.43 20.69 -21.93
N GLY A 101 8.22 21.77 -22.69
CA GLY A 101 6.89 22.14 -23.18
C GLY A 101 6.47 21.19 -24.30
N THR A 102 5.29 20.62 -24.21
CA THR A 102 4.72 19.78 -25.27
C THR A 102 3.50 20.44 -25.92
N ILE A 103 3.20 20.03 -27.14
CA ILE A 103 2.11 20.55 -27.95
C ILE A 103 1.09 19.44 -28.18
N SER A 104 -0.20 19.76 -27.98
CA SER A 104 -1.31 18.88 -28.38
C SER A 104 -1.78 19.27 -29.78
N GLY A 105 -1.78 18.31 -30.70
CA GLY A 105 -2.14 18.51 -32.12
C GLY A 105 -3.61 18.21 -32.46
N SER A 106 -4.49 18.00 -31.48
CA SER A 106 -5.89 17.59 -31.73
C SER A 106 -6.92 18.59 -31.21
N VAL A 107 -6.64 19.88 -31.36
CA VAL A 107 -7.56 20.92 -30.94
C VAL A 107 -8.30 21.46 -32.20
N TYR A 108 -9.63 21.40 -32.15
CA TYR A 108 -10.46 21.86 -33.26
C TYR A 108 -10.92 23.30 -33.03
N TYR A 109 -10.66 24.15 -33.99
CA TYR A 109 -11.10 25.53 -34.00
C TYR A 109 -12.26 25.69 -34.98
N PRO A 110 -13.42 26.25 -34.58
CA PRO A 110 -14.50 26.56 -35.48
C PRO A 110 -14.24 27.87 -36.23
N PHE A 111 -14.19 27.79 -37.54
CA PHE A 111 -14.17 28.96 -38.43
C PHE A 111 -15.47 29.01 -39.26
N GLY A 112 -16.47 29.72 -38.74
CA GLY A 112 -17.80 29.75 -39.37
C GLY A 112 -18.42 28.33 -39.42
N THR A 113 -18.64 27.83 -40.62
CA THR A 113 -19.21 26.49 -40.86
C THR A 113 -18.17 25.37 -40.99
N SER A 114 -16.87 25.69 -40.92
CA SER A 114 -15.78 24.72 -41.04
C SER A 114 -14.98 24.60 -39.73
N THR A 115 -14.43 23.44 -39.48
CA THR A 115 -13.50 23.17 -38.35
C THR A 115 -12.09 23.03 -38.90
N SER A 116 -11.13 23.71 -38.28
CA SER A 116 -9.70 23.56 -38.59
C SER A 116 -8.98 22.96 -37.39
N VAL A 117 -8.01 22.07 -37.68
CA VAL A 117 -7.13 21.50 -36.64
C VAL A 117 -6.10 22.54 -36.23
N GLY A 118 -6.02 22.82 -34.96
CA GLY A 118 -5.03 23.71 -34.36
C GLY A 118 -4.08 22.99 -33.41
N ASN A 119 -3.02 23.69 -33.03
CA ASN A 119 -2.07 23.22 -32.01
C ASN A 119 -2.20 24.08 -30.74
N LEU A 120 -2.23 23.42 -29.59
CA LEU A 120 -2.26 24.08 -28.29
C LEU A 120 -1.12 23.59 -27.43
N PRO A 121 -0.42 24.43 -26.67
CA PRO A 121 0.52 23.97 -25.65
C PRO A 121 -0.18 23.02 -24.65
N ALA A 122 0.37 21.82 -24.43
CA ALA A 122 -0.25 20.80 -23.58
C ALA A 122 0.23 20.89 -22.12
N ASN A 123 1.50 21.26 -21.91
CA ASN A 123 2.07 21.48 -20.58
C ASN A 123 3.11 22.59 -20.61
N ILE A 124 3.33 23.19 -19.45
CA ILE A 124 4.40 24.19 -19.24
C ILE A 124 5.71 23.48 -18.93
N ALA A 125 6.80 23.93 -19.54
CA ALA A 125 8.14 23.45 -19.19
C ALA A 125 8.52 23.85 -17.76
N ASN A 126 9.17 22.93 -17.03
CA ASN A 126 9.75 23.26 -15.73
C ASN A 126 11.27 23.02 -15.74
N PRO A 127 12.05 24.10 -15.95
CA PRO A 127 13.54 24.00 -15.98
C PRO A 127 14.16 23.71 -14.61
N MET A 128 13.37 23.76 -13.53
CA MET A 128 13.83 23.46 -12.16
C MET A 128 13.63 22.00 -11.76
N LEU A 129 13.07 21.17 -12.65
CA LEU A 129 12.73 19.79 -12.33
C LEU A 129 14.00 18.97 -12.03
N THR A 130 14.04 18.38 -10.83
CA THR A 130 15.17 17.59 -10.33
C THR A 130 14.71 16.24 -9.76
N TRP A 131 15.67 15.47 -9.23
CA TRP A 131 15.44 14.17 -8.62
C TRP A 131 14.56 14.27 -7.36
N GLU A 132 13.62 13.39 -7.23
CA GLU A 132 13.02 13.02 -5.95
C GLU A 132 14.07 12.25 -5.14
N ARG A 133 14.33 12.67 -3.89
CA ARG A 133 15.39 12.13 -3.04
C ARG A 133 14.83 11.45 -1.80
N THR A 134 15.12 10.17 -1.66
CA THR A 134 14.81 9.41 -0.45
C THR A 134 16.07 9.23 0.38
N SER A 135 16.04 9.68 1.63
CA SER A 135 17.08 9.45 2.64
C SER A 135 16.54 8.48 3.70
N GLU A 136 17.33 7.48 4.04
CA GLU A 136 16.95 6.47 5.03
C GLU A 136 18.05 6.27 6.06
N TYR A 137 17.64 6.21 7.34
CA TYR A 137 18.43 5.70 8.44
C TYR A 137 17.84 4.36 8.87
N ASN A 138 18.70 3.37 9.05
CA ASN A 138 18.32 2.05 9.53
C ASN A 138 19.23 1.62 10.67
N VAL A 139 18.65 1.11 11.75
CA VAL A 139 19.34 0.48 12.88
C VAL A 139 18.84 -0.94 12.99
N GLY A 140 19.74 -1.91 12.93
CA GLY A 140 19.40 -3.32 12.97
C GLY A 140 20.22 -4.09 14.01
N LEU A 141 19.58 -5.06 14.64
CA LEU A 141 20.20 -6.04 15.53
C LEU A 141 19.94 -7.44 15.00
N ASP A 142 20.98 -8.13 14.54
CA ASP A 142 20.93 -9.55 14.21
C ASP A 142 21.30 -10.34 15.45
N PHE A 143 20.49 -11.34 15.80
CA PHE A 143 20.74 -12.17 16.98
C PHE A 143 20.60 -13.66 16.66
N GLY A 144 21.30 -14.47 17.44
CA GLY A 144 21.21 -15.92 17.40
C GLY A 144 21.56 -16.51 18.75
N PHE A 145 20.72 -17.38 19.26
CA PHE A 145 20.87 -17.99 20.57
C PHE A 145 20.80 -19.52 20.48
N LEU A 146 21.42 -20.22 21.44
CA LEU A 146 21.33 -21.65 21.62
C LEU A 146 21.72 -22.47 20.36
N ASN A 147 22.89 -22.15 19.77
CA ASN A 147 23.36 -22.72 18.50
C ASN A 147 22.39 -22.46 17.34
N GLN A 148 21.95 -21.20 17.21
CA GLN A 148 21.01 -20.73 16.18
C GLN A 148 19.59 -21.34 16.27
N ARG A 149 19.24 -21.98 17.40
CA ARG A 149 17.86 -22.47 17.59
C ARG A 149 16.84 -21.37 17.65
N ILE A 150 17.24 -20.20 18.10
CA ILE A 150 16.46 -18.95 18.04
C ILE A 150 17.35 -17.94 17.33
N SER A 151 16.94 -17.48 16.16
CA SER A 151 17.70 -16.49 15.39
C SER A 151 16.76 -15.53 14.69
N GLY A 152 17.24 -14.33 14.43
CA GLY A 152 16.43 -13.33 13.77
C GLY A 152 17.11 -11.98 13.66
N ASN A 153 16.34 -11.03 13.24
CA ASN A 153 16.74 -9.61 13.26
C ASN A 153 15.56 -8.73 13.69
N ILE A 154 15.90 -7.61 14.27
CA ILE A 154 15.00 -6.49 14.55
C ILE A 154 15.59 -5.27 13.89
N GLU A 155 14.80 -4.54 13.13
CA GLU A 155 15.21 -3.33 12.43
C GLU A 155 14.26 -2.19 12.74
N TYR A 156 14.82 -1.00 12.92
CA TYR A 156 14.10 0.26 12.92
C TYR A 156 14.58 1.11 11.76
N TYR A 157 13.66 1.63 10.99
CA TYR A 157 13.97 2.52 9.88
C TYR A 157 13.21 3.85 9.99
N ASN A 158 13.83 4.90 9.45
CA ASN A 158 13.21 6.19 9.21
C ASN A 158 13.62 6.66 7.83
N ARG A 159 12.64 6.70 6.92
CA ARG A 159 12.81 7.04 5.52
C ARG A 159 12.03 8.31 5.21
N THR A 160 12.71 9.34 4.72
CA THR A 160 12.08 10.58 4.27
C THR A 160 12.36 10.79 2.79
N THR A 161 11.30 10.91 2.02
CA THR A 161 11.35 11.31 0.61
C THR A 161 11.07 12.78 0.51
N ASN A 162 12.02 13.54 0.01
CA ASN A 162 11.94 14.97 -0.23
C ASN A 162 11.83 15.25 -1.72
N ASP A 163 11.43 16.47 -2.06
CA ASP A 163 11.34 16.93 -3.44
C ASP A 163 10.41 16.05 -4.28
N LEU A 164 9.27 15.62 -3.69
CA LEU A 164 8.28 14.79 -4.36
C LEU A 164 7.84 15.44 -5.66
N LEU A 165 7.83 14.64 -6.73
CA LEU A 165 7.45 15.07 -8.05
C LEU A 165 5.92 15.04 -8.19
N MET A 166 5.28 16.18 -7.98
CA MET A 166 3.83 16.33 -7.95
C MET A 166 3.34 17.40 -8.92
N LYS A 167 2.11 17.24 -9.39
CA LYS A 167 1.40 18.32 -10.08
C LYS A 167 0.98 19.37 -9.07
N ARG A 168 1.39 20.62 -9.33
CA ARG A 168 0.98 21.80 -8.60
C ARG A 168 -0.03 22.55 -9.45
N ASN A 169 -1.19 22.87 -8.90
CA ASN A 169 -2.20 23.68 -9.58
C ASN A 169 -1.71 25.11 -9.72
N ILE A 170 -1.96 25.70 -10.89
CA ILE A 170 -1.65 27.10 -11.17
C ILE A 170 -2.89 27.81 -11.68
N PRO A 171 -2.96 29.15 -11.53
CA PRO A 171 -4.11 29.91 -12.01
C PRO A 171 -4.36 29.71 -13.51
N VAL A 172 -5.58 29.33 -13.87
CA VAL A 172 -5.96 28.94 -15.25
C VAL A 172 -5.78 30.08 -16.27
N HIS A 173 -5.78 31.35 -15.82
CA HIS A 173 -5.52 32.51 -16.72
C HIS A 173 -4.09 32.51 -17.29
N LEU A 174 -3.17 31.69 -16.77
CA LEU A 174 -1.84 31.48 -17.35
C LEU A 174 -1.85 30.52 -18.56
N GLY A 175 -3.03 30.00 -18.94
CA GLY A 175 -3.19 29.07 -20.06
C GLY A 175 -2.97 27.61 -19.72
N TYR A 176 -2.64 27.27 -18.46
CA TYR A 176 -2.39 25.91 -17.97
C TYR A 176 -3.09 25.72 -16.64
N SER A 177 -3.51 24.48 -16.34
CA SER A 177 -4.13 24.13 -15.06
C SER A 177 -3.13 23.67 -13.99
N SER A 178 -1.98 23.15 -14.42
CA SER A 178 -0.97 22.60 -13.49
C SER A 178 0.43 22.59 -14.09
N VAL A 179 1.44 22.54 -13.22
CA VAL A 179 2.85 22.32 -13.56
C VAL A 179 3.41 21.20 -12.68
N THR A 180 4.24 20.31 -13.24
CA THR A 180 4.96 19.33 -12.45
C THR A 180 6.16 20.00 -11.78
N SER A 181 6.29 19.88 -10.48
CA SER A 181 7.39 20.46 -9.70
C SER A 181 7.80 19.55 -8.54
N ASN A 182 9.02 19.78 -8.04
CA ASN A 182 9.54 19.12 -6.86
C ASN A 182 8.99 19.82 -5.61
N VAL A 183 8.03 19.19 -4.93
CA VAL A 183 7.31 19.83 -3.83
C VAL A 183 6.87 18.83 -2.78
N GLY A 184 7.03 19.20 -1.53
CA GLY A 184 6.58 18.38 -0.41
C GLY A 184 7.54 17.26 -0.02
N SER A 185 7.25 16.69 1.12
CA SER A 185 7.99 15.54 1.66
C SER A 185 7.06 14.59 2.43
N VAL A 186 7.41 13.31 2.37
CA VAL A 186 6.70 12.22 3.05
C VAL A 186 7.70 11.39 3.84
N ARG A 187 7.31 11.01 5.05
CA ARG A 187 8.09 10.14 5.93
C ARG A 187 7.40 8.81 6.11
N ASN A 188 8.20 7.74 6.08
CA ASN A 188 7.84 6.41 6.53
C ASN A 188 8.79 6.01 7.64
N SER A 189 8.28 5.59 8.78
CA SER A 189 9.08 5.09 9.90
C SER A 189 8.42 3.85 10.49
N GLY A 190 9.23 2.90 10.92
CA GLY A 190 8.68 1.67 11.41
C GLY A 190 9.73 0.73 11.95
N PHE A 191 9.28 -0.44 12.34
CA PHE A 191 10.17 -1.53 12.73
C PHE A 191 9.75 -2.83 12.05
N GLU A 192 10.74 -3.69 11.84
CA GLU A 192 10.58 -5.00 11.26
C GLU A 192 11.23 -6.04 12.17
N LEU A 193 10.57 -7.18 12.34
CA LEU A 193 11.07 -8.33 13.08
C LEU A 193 11.01 -9.55 12.17
N GLN A 194 12.13 -10.25 12.05
CA GLN A 194 12.18 -11.61 11.56
C GLN A 194 12.68 -12.54 12.68
N LEU A 195 11.94 -13.59 12.97
CA LEU A 195 12.27 -14.56 13.99
C LEU A 195 12.18 -15.96 13.41
N ASN A 196 13.26 -16.73 13.52
CA ASN A 196 13.33 -18.13 13.15
C ASN A 196 13.61 -18.95 14.40
N THR A 197 12.80 -19.99 14.63
CA THR A 197 12.96 -20.86 15.79
C THR A 197 12.94 -22.32 15.39
N ALA A 198 13.90 -23.11 15.88
CA ALA A 198 13.89 -24.56 15.87
C ALA A 198 13.31 -25.03 17.22
N ASN A 199 11.99 -25.11 17.31
CA ASN A 199 11.28 -25.37 18.56
C ASN A 199 11.62 -26.73 19.11
N ILE A 200 11.53 -27.75 18.27
CA ILE A 200 11.86 -29.15 18.61
C ILE A 200 12.68 -29.76 17.47
N MET A 201 13.78 -30.38 17.81
CA MET A 201 14.60 -31.12 16.85
C MET A 201 15.00 -32.46 17.47
N THR A 202 14.37 -33.54 17.00
CA THR A 202 14.70 -34.91 17.34
C THR A 202 14.92 -35.72 16.06
N LYS A 203 15.36 -36.96 16.18
CA LYS A 203 15.60 -37.86 15.03
C LYS A 203 14.33 -38.01 14.13
N ASN A 204 13.15 -38.08 14.75
CA ASN A 204 11.91 -38.45 14.08
C ASN A 204 10.88 -37.31 14.05
N PHE A 205 11.14 -36.23 14.77
CA PHE A 205 10.25 -35.07 14.82
C PHE A 205 11.05 -33.77 14.81
N ALA A 206 10.71 -32.86 13.89
CA ALA A 206 11.23 -31.51 13.89
C ALA A 206 10.06 -30.51 13.75
N TRP A 207 10.14 -29.41 14.49
CA TRP A 207 9.21 -28.30 14.39
C TRP A 207 9.98 -27.00 14.34
N ASN A 208 9.80 -26.27 13.23
CA ASN A 208 10.38 -24.94 13.01
C ASN A 208 9.27 -23.91 12.81
N THR A 209 9.51 -22.72 13.31
CA THR A 209 8.62 -21.56 13.10
C THR A 209 9.41 -20.38 12.56
N THR A 210 8.89 -19.72 11.55
CA THR A 210 9.37 -18.42 11.05
C THR A 210 8.26 -17.40 11.22
N ILE A 211 8.58 -16.25 11.82
CA ILE A 211 7.67 -15.12 12.01
C ILE A 211 8.28 -13.89 11.37
N ASN A 212 7.51 -13.18 10.59
CA ASN A 212 7.83 -11.85 10.06
C ASN A 212 6.75 -10.88 10.54
N LEU A 213 7.14 -9.75 11.08
CA LEU A 213 6.24 -8.70 11.56
C LEU A 213 6.79 -7.34 11.14
N ALA A 214 5.94 -6.50 10.57
CA ALA A 214 6.29 -5.14 10.20
C ALA A 214 5.23 -4.16 10.70
N TYR A 215 5.71 -3.04 11.21
CA TYR A 215 4.91 -1.87 11.53
C TYR A 215 5.42 -0.69 10.71
N ASN A 216 4.52 0.04 10.03
CA ASN A 216 4.87 1.24 9.27
C ASN A 216 3.92 2.39 9.59
N LYS A 217 4.50 3.54 9.92
CA LYS A 217 3.80 4.82 10.02
C LYS A 217 4.17 5.70 8.83
N ASN A 218 3.19 6.05 8.00
CA ASN A 218 3.33 7.02 6.92
C ASN A 218 2.79 8.38 7.36
N GLU A 219 3.49 9.47 7.02
CA GLU A 219 3.03 10.83 7.30
C GLU A 219 3.55 11.84 6.27
N ILE A 220 2.71 12.80 5.91
CA ILE A 220 3.10 13.98 5.14
C ILE A 220 3.86 14.91 6.08
N VAL A 221 5.07 15.30 5.70
CA VAL A 221 5.93 16.21 6.48
C VAL A 221 5.78 17.65 6.02
N SER A 222 5.72 17.86 4.71
CA SER A 222 5.51 19.19 4.11
C SER A 222 4.79 19.09 2.77
N LEU A 223 4.14 20.16 2.37
CA LEU A 223 3.48 20.32 1.07
C LEU A 223 3.85 21.68 0.49
N ALA A 224 3.78 21.83 -0.84
CA ALA A 224 3.76 23.15 -1.47
C ALA A 224 2.40 23.80 -1.24
N ASP A 225 2.42 25.15 -1.15
CA ASP A 225 1.20 25.95 -1.02
C ASP A 225 0.31 25.46 0.13
N GLU A 226 0.93 25.09 1.25
CA GLU A 226 0.22 24.68 2.45
C GLU A 226 -0.50 25.87 3.11
N GLU A 227 -1.68 25.60 3.62
CA GLU A 227 -2.57 26.57 4.27
C GLU A 227 -2.96 26.10 5.67
N ASP A 228 -3.45 27.02 6.50
CA ASP A 228 -4.12 26.67 7.76
C ASP A 228 -5.52 26.12 7.44
N LEU A 229 -5.78 24.91 7.87
CA LEU A 229 -7.01 24.19 7.58
C LEU A 229 -8.12 24.42 8.61
N SER A 230 -7.90 25.27 9.61
CA SER A 230 -8.86 25.50 10.71
C SER A 230 -10.21 26.04 10.23
N ASN A 231 -10.24 26.67 9.06
CA ASN A 231 -11.46 27.24 8.48
C ASN A 231 -12.31 26.23 7.68
N TYR A 232 -11.82 25.01 7.46
CA TYR A 232 -12.51 24.04 6.60
C TYR A 232 -13.27 22.96 7.40
N SER A 233 -12.84 22.65 8.61
CA SER A 233 -13.54 21.71 9.49
C SER A 233 -13.04 21.82 10.92
N ILE A 234 -13.93 21.62 11.88
CA ILE A 234 -13.58 21.50 13.30
C ILE A 234 -12.55 20.41 13.58
N HIS A 235 -12.52 19.36 12.75
CA HIS A 235 -11.56 18.25 12.85
C HIS A 235 -10.17 18.60 12.31
N LEU A 236 -10.02 19.73 11.61
CA LEU A 236 -8.76 20.20 11.05
C LEU A 236 -8.16 21.39 11.83
N GLN A 237 -8.72 21.74 12.98
CA GLN A 237 -8.20 22.83 13.79
C GLN A 237 -6.74 22.60 14.19
N GLY A 238 -5.90 23.62 13.93
CA GLY A 238 -4.47 23.55 14.18
C GLY A 238 -3.68 22.69 13.19
N MET A 239 -4.32 22.15 12.16
CA MET A 239 -3.66 21.42 11.08
C MET A 239 -3.27 22.35 9.93
N ARG A 240 -2.22 21.98 9.23
CA ARG A 240 -1.80 22.57 7.98
C ARG A 240 -1.86 21.54 6.86
N GLY A 241 -2.04 21.97 5.65
CA GLY A 241 -2.11 21.07 4.52
C GLY A 241 -2.60 21.75 3.25
N ARG A 242 -3.13 20.98 2.32
CA ARG A 242 -3.76 21.46 1.10
C ARG A 242 -5.16 20.86 0.98
N TYR A 243 -6.16 21.67 1.25
CA TYR A 243 -7.54 21.20 1.32
C TYR A 243 -8.06 20.69 -0.02
N SER A 244 -7.66 21.32 -1.15
CA SER A 244 -8.07 20.89 -2.49
C SER A 244 -7.77 19.44 -2.80
N ASP A 245 -6.67 18.92 -2.26
CA ASP A 245 -6.19 17.56 -2.51
C ASP A 245 -6.48 16.60 -1.35
N LYS A 246 -7.08 17.11 -0.27
CA LYS A 246 -7.31 16.34 0.98
C LYS A 246 -6.00 15.78 1.55
N ARG A 247 -4.94 16.62 1.56
CA ARG A 247 -3.62 16.32 2.09
C ARG A 247 -3.37 17.10 3.37
N PHE A 248 -3.13 16.37 4.47
CA PHE A 248 -3.03 16.93 5.81
C PHE A 248 -1.64 16.64 6.37
N ILE A 249 -0.90 17.69 6.78
CA ILE A 249 0.44 17.52 7.38
C ILE A 249 0.32 16.74 8.69
N GLY A 250 1.22 15.79 8.91
CA GLY A 250 1.20 14.86 10.03
C GLY A 250 0.23 13.68 9.89
N LYS A 251 -0.51 13.59 8.77
CA LYS A 251 -1.40 12.47 8.45
C LYS A 251 -0.85 11.65 7.28
N PRO A 252 -1.29 10.40 7.13
CA PRO A 252 -0.92 9.56 5.98
C PRO A 252 -1.32 10.18 4.65
N VAL A 253 -0.57 9.86 3.58
CA VAL A 253 -0.88 10.34 2.20
C VAL A 253 -2.21 9.79 1.67
N ASP A 254 -2.68 8.67 2.20
CA ASP A 254 -3.87 7.93 1.78
C ASP A 254 -5.02 8.01 2.79
N THR A 255 -5.05 9.10 3.56
CA THR A 255 -6.10 9.40 4.54
C THR A 255 -7.48 9.45 3.89
N ASN A 256 -8.46 8.78 4.49
CA ASN A 256 -9.86 8.88 4.12
C ASN A 256 -10.46 10.15 4.70
N TRP A 257 -11.09 10.97 3.84
CA TRP A 257 -11.76 12.21 4.19
C TRP A 257 -13.22 12.11 3.79
N THR A 258 -14.12 12.03 4.77
CA THR A 258 -15.54 11.73 4.54
C THR A 258 -16.41 12.26 5.66
N GLN A 259 -17.72 12.29 5.46
CA GLN A 259 -18.70 12.59 6.50
C GLN A 259 -18.99 11.34 7.35
N ASN A 260 -19.39 11.56 8.61
CA ASN A 260 -19.69 10.49 9.56
C ASN A 260 -21.18 10.14 9.56
N THR A 261 -21.52 8.93 9.20
CA THR A 261 -22.88 8.40 9.28
C THR A 261 -23.16 7.87 10.70
N ILE A 262 -24.17 8.42 11.36
CA ILE A 262 -24.54 8.08 12.73
C ILE A 262 -25.82 7.26 12.83
N GLY A 263 -26.44 6.92 11.73
CA GLY A 263 -27.67 6.11 11.68
C GLY A 263 -28.53 6.45 10.47
N VAL A 264 -29.83 6.26 10.64
CA VAL A 264 -30.88 6.51 9.63
C VAL A 264 -31.98 7.32 10.26
N TRP A 265 -32.46 8.36 9.56
CA TRP A 265 -33.61 9.16 10.02
C TRP A 265 -34.83 8.30 10.17
N GLN A 266 -35.49 8.34 11.33
CA GLN A 266 -36.66 7.54 11.66
C GLN A 266 -37.96 8.31 11.48
N LEU A 267 -39.11 7.59 11.51
CA LEU A 267 -40.40 8.23 11.61
C LEU A 267 -40.53 9.01 12.91
N GLY A 268 -41.08 10.23 12.82
CA GLY A 268 -41.13 11.18 13.93
C GLY A 268 -39.92 12.15 13.99
N GLU A 269 -38.94 12.01 13.09
CA GLU A 269 -37.80 12.94 12.95
C GLU A 269 -37.90 13.77 11.66
N GLU A 270 -39.09 13.90 11.02
CA GLU A 270 -39.31 14.54 9.72
C GLU A 270 -38.84 16.00 9.69
N GLU A 271 -39.18 16.77 10.72
CA GLU A 271 -38.84 18.19 10.79
C GLU A 271 -37.31 18.38 10.89
N GLU A 272 -36.64 17.53 11.67
CA GLU A 272 -35.18 17.58 11.81
C GLU A 272 -34.49 17.13 10.53
N ALA A 273 -34.93 16.01 9.93
CA ALA A 273 -34.39 15.51 8.67
C ALA A 273 -34.53 16.54 7.53
N ALA A 274 -35.64 17.27 7.49
CA ALA A 274 -35.91 18.29 6.46
C ALA A 274 -34.89 19.44 6.49
N LYS A 275 -34.31 19.80 7.65
CA LYS A 275 -33.24 20.81 7.76
C LYS A 275 -32.04 20.45 6.90
N TYR A 276 -31.75 19.17 6.77
CA TYR A 276 -30.64 18.62 5.99
C TYR A 276 -31.05 18.16 4.59
N GLY A 277 -32.26 18.53 4.13
CA GLY A 277 -32.80 18.09 2.84
C GLY A 277 -33.08 16.59 2.78
N CYS A 278 -33.24 15.92 3.92
CA CYS A 278 -33.47 14.50 4.08
C CYS A 278 -34.93 14.20 4.48
N VAL A 279 -35.30 12.94 4.35
CA VAL A 279 -36.58 12.38 4.80
C VAL A 279 -36.32 11.11 5.60
N PRO A 280 -37.28 10.59 6.40
CA PRO A 280 -37.16 9.30 7.06
C PRO A 280 -36.67 8.20 6.11
N GLY A 281 -35.74 7.41 6.60
CA GLY A 281 -35.06 6.38 5.82
C GLY A 281 -33.78 6.85 5.11
N ASN A 282 -33.49 8.15 5.03
CA ASN A 282 -32.17 8.62 4.56
C ASN A 282 -31.11 8.43 5.65
N PHE A 283 -29.83 8.31 5.25
CA PHE A 283 -28.74 8.27 6.21
C PHE A 283 -28.65 9.57 7.01
N LYS A 284 -28.43 9.43 8.31
CA LYS A 284 -28.26 10.53 9.26
C LYS A 284 -26.77 10.81 9.38
N ILE A 285 -26.34 11.94 8.82
CA ILE A 285 -24.96 12.40 8.88
C ILE A 285 -24.79 13.28 10.13
N LYS A 286 -23.64 13.17 10.79
CA LYS A 286 -23.31 14.00 11.94
C LYS A 286 -23.01 15.44 11.48
N ASP A 287 -23.80 16.39 11.93
CA ASP A 287 -23.51 17.82 11.91
C ASP A 287 -22.63 18.13 13.14
N TYR A 288 -21.37 18.47 12.91
CA TYR A 288 -20.39 18.65 14.00
C TYR A 288 -20.38 20.08 14.57
N ASN A 289 -20.69 21.06 13.75
CA ASN A 289 -20.77 22.47 14.18
C ASN A 289 -22.18 22.87 14.63
N ASN A 290 -23.20 22.01 14.40
CA ASN A 290 -24.62 22.22 14.71
C ASN A 290 -25.21 23.48 14.05
N ASP A 291 -24.81 23.78 12.81
CA ASP A 291 -25.34 24.92 12.06
C ASP A 291 -26.59 24.58 11.23
N GLY A 292 -27.03 23.33 11.25
CA GLY A 292 -28.20 22.82 10.52
C GLY A 292 -27.95 22.60 9.04
N LYS A 293 -26.69 22.48 8.61
CA LYS A 293 -26.27 22.21 7.24
C LYS A 293 -25.18 21.17 7.22
N LEU A 294 -25.12 20.38 6.17
CA LEU A 294 -24.01 19.44 5.94
C LEU A 294 -23.06 20.08 4.92
N THR A 295 -21.93 20.54 5.40
CA THR A 295 -20.90 21.23 4.62
C THR A 295 -19.54 20.54 4.78
N ASP A 296 -18.49 21.14 4.25
CA ASP A 296 -17.11 20.67 4.45
C ASP A 296 -16.68 20.69 5.92
N ASP A 297 -17.36 21.49 6.77
CA ASP A 297 -17.10 21.57 8.22
C ASP A 297 -17.42 20.27 8.95
N ASP A 298 -18.26 19.41 8.38
CA ASP A 298 -18.72 18.15 8.97
C ASP A 298 -17.90 16.93 8.54
N TYR A 299 -16.88 17.14 7.72
CA TYR A 299 -16.00 16.07 7.28
C TYR A 299 -14.99 15.69 8.35
N ILE A 300 -14.69 14.40 8.42
CA ILE A 300 -13.72 13.82 9.37
C ILE A 300 -12.63 13.04 8.63
N ILE A 301 -11.52 12.83 9.32
CA ILE A 301 -10.52 11.84 8.95
C ILE A 301 -10.97 10.48 9.49
N ASP A 302 -11.37 9.58 8.60
CA ASP A 302 -11.84 8.23 8.93
C ASP A 302 -10.86 7.15 8.47
N GLY A 303 -9.74 7.07 9.18
CA GLY A 303 -8.70 6.10 8.91
C GLY A 303 -7.87 6.38 7.66
N LYS A 304 -7.22 5.34 7.16
CA LYS A 304 -6.32 5.36 6.00
C LYS A 304 -6.38 4.02 5.26
N ARG A 305 -5.96 4.01 3.99
CA ARG A 305 -6.02 2.81 3.15
C ARG A 305 -4.91 1.80 3.42
N THR A 306 -3.72 2.26 3.78
CA THR A 306 -2.57 1.38 4.03
C THR A 306 -2.62 0.82 5.46
N PRO A 307 -2.34 -0.47 5.69
CA PRO A 307 -2.29 -1.04 7.03
C PRO A 307 -1.10 -0.48 7.84
N ASP A 308 -1.26 -0.43 9.18
CA ASP A 308 -0.16 -0.15 10.10
C ASP A 308 0.70 -1.38 10.34
N TRP A 309 0.06 -2.54 10.45
CA TRP A 309 0.68 -3.80 10.78
C TRP A 309 0.49 -4.82 9.67
N THR A 310 1.57 -5.48 9.30
CA THR A 310 1.55 -6.66 8.45
C THR A 310 2.44 -7.73 9.03
N GLY A 311 2.10 -8.99 8.83
CA GLY A 311 2.95 -10.06 9.31
C GLY A 311 2.55 -11.42 8.79
N GLY A 312 3.48 -12.35 8.89
CA GLY A 312 3.27 -13.72 8.50
C GLY A 312 3.95 -14.70 9.47
N MET A 313 3.39 -15.88 9.57
CA MET A 313 3.95 -16.98 10.35
C MET A 313 3.89 -18.26 9.54
N THR A 314 5.04 -18.89 9.38
CA THR A 314 5.16 -20.23 8.79
C THR A 314 5.53 -21.22 9.87
N ASN A 315 4.79 -22.31 9.99
CA ASN A 315 5.17 -23.47 10.78
C ASN A 315 5.45 -24.66 9.87
N MET A 316 6.54 -25.35 10.15
CA MET A 316 7.00 -26.52 9.42
C MET A 316 7.23 -27.66 10.42
N PHE A 317 6.56 -28.77 10.18
CA PHE A 317 6.68 -30.00 10.98
C PHE A 317 7.21 -31.11 10.09
N LYS A 318 8.15 -31.86 10.60
CA LYS A 318 8.59 -33.12 10.02
C LYS A 318 8.34 -34.25 11.04
N ILE A 319 7.59 -35.27 10.63
CA ILE A 319 7.17 -36.37 11.47
C ILE A 319 7.51 -37.65 10.68
N TYR A 320 8.64 -38.28 10.99
CA TYR A 320 9.23 -39.37 10.21
C TYR A 320 9.40 -38.94 8.72
N ASP A 321 8.69 -39.61 7.82
CA ASP A 321 8.72 -39.35 6.38
C ASP A 321 7.63 -38.37 5.92
N PHE A 322 6.78 -37.89 6.85
CA PHE A 322 5.78 -36.86 6.57
C PHE A 322 6.34 -35.47 6.85
N ASP A 323 5.97 -34.52 6.03
CA ASP A 323 6.13 -33.09 6.26
C ASP A 323 4.77 -32.39 6.21
N PHE A 324 4.55 -31.51 7.18
CA PHE A 324 3.36 -30.69 7.26
C PHE A 324 3.79 -29.25 7.42
N SER A 325 3.22 -28.34 6.63
CA SER A 325 3.49 -26.91 6.78
C SER A 325 2.22 -26.09 6.55
N PHE A 326 2.16 -24.96 7.23
CA PHE A 326 1.14 -23.94 6.95
C PHE A 326 1.73 -22.55 7.09
N HIS A 327 1.18 -21.63 6.33
CA HIS A 327 1.52 -20.22 6.38
C HIS A 327 0.29 -19.38 6.66
N MET A 328 0.42 -18.48 7.63
CA MET A 328 -0.60 -17.48 7.96
C MET A 328 -0.06 -16.09 7.64
N TYR A 329 -0.93 -15.24 7.16
CA TYR A 329 -0.65 -13.83 6.88
C TYR A 329 -1.76 -12.97 7.48
N PHE A 330 -1.39 -11.83 8.06
CA PHE A 330 -2.34 -10.87 8.57
C PHE A 330 -1.97 -9.44 8.19
N GLN A 331 -2.98 -8.60 8.13
CA GLN A 331 -2.82 -7.16 8.13
C GLN A 331 -3.84 -6.51 9.06
N ALA A 332 -3.49 -5.32 9.60
CA ALA A 332 -4.35 -4.56 10.48
C ALA A 332 -4.05 -3.05 10.40
N GLY A 333 -5.08 -2.24 10.61
CA GLY A 333 -4.97 -0.78 10.66
C GLY A 333 -5.43 -0.07 9.39
N ALA A 334 -5.86 -0.80 8.35
CA ALA A 334 -6.40 -0.21 7.14
C ALA A 334 -7.93 -0.02 7.22
N THR A 335 -8.42 1.08 6.67
CA THR A 335 -9.84 1.36 6.44
C THR A 335 -9.97 1.72 4.97
N GLN A 336 -10.76 0.93 4.24
CA GLN A 336 -10.90 1.10 2.79
C GLN A 336 -12.36 1.22 2.38
N TYR A 337 -12.58 1.76 1.21
CA TYR A 337 -13.92 1.91 0.63
C TYR A 337 -14.33 0.60 -0.02
N ASP A 338 -15.42 -0.01 0.45
CA ASP A 338 -15.97 -1.25 -0.10
C ASP A 338 -16.87 -0.93 -1.29
N ARG A 339 -16.31 -1.02 -2.49
CA ARG A 339 -17.05 -0.77 -3.74
C ARG A 339 -18.07 -1.86 -4.06
N PHE A 340 -17.82 -3.08 -3.65
CA PHE A 340 -18.81 -4.14 -3.82
C PHE A 340 -20.06 -3.84 -3.00
N PHE A 341 -19.90 -3.47 -1.73
CA PHE A 341 -21.00 -3.07 -0.88
C PHE A 341 -21.73 -1.82 -1.43
N GLU A 342 -20.99 -0.82 -1.90
CA GLU A 342 -21.57 0.36 -2.53
C GLU A 342 -22.45 -0.03 -3.73
N ASN A 343 -21.92 -0.76 -4.69
CA ASN A 343 -22.60 -1.09 -5.93
C ASN A 343 -23.81 -2.00 -5.72
N PHE A 344 -23.71 -2.99 -4.81
CA PHE A 344 -24.72 -4.02 -4.65
C PHE A 344 -25.70 -3.80 -3.50
N ALA A 345 -25.34 -2.96 -2.53
CA ALA A 345 -26.20 -2.64 -1.39
C ALA A 345 -26.70 -1.20 -1.37
N LEU A 346 -25.93 -0.24 -1.92
CA LEU A 346 -26.25 1.20 -1.85
C LEU A 346 -26.68 1.82 -3.18
N GLU A 347 -26.18 1.32 -4.32
CA GLU A 347 -26.47 1.87 -5.66
C GLU A 347 -27.47 1.06 -6.49
N TRP A 348 -28.33 0.33 -5.85
CA TRP A 348 -29.31 -0.54 -6.49
C TRP A 348 -30.15 0.15 -7.60
N ASN A 349 -30.34 1.46 -7.53
CA ASN A 349 -31.15 2.22 -8.50
C ASN A 349 -30.46 2.49 -9.84
N SER A 350 -29.13 2.60 -9.85
CA SER A 350 -28.39 3.01 -11.05
C SER A 350 -27.91 1.83 -11.90
N GLN A 351 -27.70 0.68 -11.26
CA GLN A 351 -27.05 -0.47 -11.88
C GLN A 351 -27.96 -1.70 -12.01
N ASN A 352 -29.15 -1.70 -11.43
CA ASN A 352 -30.05 -2.88 -11.32
C ASN A 352 -29.38 -4.11 -10.65
N PHE A 353 -28.32 -3.91 -9.89
CA PHE A 353 -27.62 -4.96 -9.18
C PHE A 353 -28.22 -5.12 -7.78
N ASN A 354 -29.29 -5.87 -7.64
CA ASN A 354 -29.96 -6.10 -6.37
C ASN A 354 -29.73 -7.53 -5.88
N ASN A 355 -28.47 -7.92 -5.72
CA ASN A 355 -28.14 -9.30 -5.38
C ASN A 355 -27.82 -9.51 -3.90
N LEU A 356 -27.61 -8.42 -3.12
CA LEU A 356 -27.39 -8.53 -1.69
C LEU A 356 -28.69 -8.40 -0.91
N ARG A 357 -28.91 -9.36 -0.03
CA ARG A 357 -30.00 -9.29 0.94
C ARG A 357 -29.63 -8.31 2.04
N THR A 358 -30.12 -7.08 1.93
CA THR A 358 -29.89 -6.00 2.90
C THR A 358 -31.13 -5.73 3.73
N ASN A 359 -30.92 -5.43 5.01
CA ASN A 359 -32.01 -5.03 5.93
C ASN A 359 -32.21 -3.51 5.86
N TYR A 360 -32.71 -3.02 4.71
CA TYR A 360 -32.94 -1.58 4.55
C TYR A 360 -34.17 -1.08 5.29
N TRP A 361 -34.15 0.22 5.52
CA TRP A 361 -35.20 0.92 6.21
C TRP A 361 -36.49 0.96 5.36
N THR A 362 -37.62 0.60 5.98
CA THR A 362 -38.97 0.93 5.52
C THR A 362 -39.80 1.38 6.72
N PRO A 363 -41.00 2.01 6.53
CA PRO A 363 -41.86 2.38 7.65
C PRO A 363 -42.20 1.22 8.58
N GLU A 364 -42.29 -0.01 8.04
CA GLU A 364 -42.60 -1.23 8.78
C GLU A 364 -41.34 -1.92 9.34
N ASN A 365 -40.14 -1.54 8.86
CA ASN A 365 -38.86 -2.07 9.26
C ASN A 365 -37.88 -0.93 9.55
N PRO A 366 -37.95 -0.28 10.71
CA PRO A 366 -37.15 0.91 11.05
C PRO A 366 -35.67 0.57 11.31
N SER A 367 -34.96 0.14 10.26
CA SER A 367 -33.51 -0.12 10.32
C SER A 367 -32.75 1.16 10.64
N ASN A 368 -31.77 1.09 11.56
CA ASN A 368 -30.86 2.21 11.85
C ASN A 368 -29.46 2.01 11.26
N THR A 369 -29.25 0.93 10.51
CA THR A 369 -27.93 0.60 9.93
C THR A 369 -27.91 0.71 8.42
N MET A 370 -29.05 0.63 7.74
CA MET A 370 -29.16 0.69 6.30
C MET A 370 -30.29 1.63 5.91
N GLY A 371 -29.99 2.60 5.08
CA GLY A 371 -30.97 3.56 4.56
C GLY A 371 -32.01 2.92 3.64
N ARG A 372 -33.00 3.73 3.26
CA ARG A 372 -34.04 3.33 2.30
C ARG A 372 -33.44 3.12 0.90
N PRO A 373 -34.04 2.26 0.08
CA PRO A 373 -33.57 2.04 -1.28
C PRO A 373 -33.45 3.30 -2.14
N SER A 374 -34.36 4.25 -2.03
CA SER A 374 -34.31 5.53 -2.75
C SER A 374 -33.55 6.59 -1.96
N GLN A 375 -32.35 6.24 -1.46
CA GLN A 375 -31.50 7.15 -0.69
C GLN A 375 -31.24 8.48 -1.43
N MET A 376 -31.45 9.59 -0.72
CA MET A 376 -31.11 10.93 -1.14
C MET A 376 -30.03 11.51 -0.20
N GLY A 377 -29.20 12.41 -0.72
CA GLY A 377 -28.15 13.07 0.06
C GLY A 377 -26.88 12.22 0.25
N SER A 378 -26.04 12.64 1.17
CA SER A 378 -24.78 11.97 1.49
C SER A 378 -25.00 10.61 2.14
N ARG A 379 -24.10 9.67 1.82
CA ARG A 379 -24.02 8.35 2.46
C ARG A 379 -22.94 8.29 3.55
N GLY A 380 -22.14 9.34 3.65
CA GLY A 380 -21.03 9.42 4.61
C GLY A 380 -20.05 8.26 4.47
N ASN A 381 -19.64 7.73 5.61
CA ASN A 381 -18.64 6.66 5.68
C ASN A 381 -19.22 5.24 5.72
N ILE A 382 -20.50 5.04 5.33
CA ILE A 382 -21.17 3.73 5.46
C ILE A 382 -20.51 2.60 4.66
N ALA A 383 -19.80 2.93 3.58
CA ALA A 383 -19.05 1.99 2.76
C ALA A 383 -17.56 1.92 3.13
N TYR A 384 -17.10 2.70 4.11
CA TYR A 384 -15.74 2.58 4.63
C TYR A 384 -15.68 1.51 5.70
N GLU A 385 -14.81 0.53 5.51
CA GLU A 385 -14.67 -0.61 6.43
C GLU A 385 -13.22 -0.92 6.76
N ARG A 386 -13.04 -1.49 7.95
CA ARG A 386 -11.76 -2.06 8.35
C ARG A 386 -11.49 -3.32 7.52
N THR A 387 -10.34 -3.31 6.85
CA THR A 387 -9.87 -4.46 6.07
C THR A 387 -8.85 -5.31 6.85
N ASP A 388 -9.03 -5.37 8.17
CA ASP A 388 -8.22 -6.24 9.03
C ASP A 388 -8.56 -7.71 8.78
N PHE A 389 -7.56 -8.55 8.61
CA PHE A 389 -7.77 -9.99 8.44
C PHE A 389 -6.58 -10.83 8.92
N LEU A 390 -6.86 -12.09 9.17
CA LEU A 390 -5.90 -13.17 9.31
C LEU A 390 -6.26 -14.27 8.29
N LYS A 391 -5.34 -14.57 7.38
CA LYS A 391 -5.52 -15.54 6.31
C LYS A 391 -4.57 -16.72 6.49
N VAL A 392 -5.04 -17.94 6.25
CA VAL A 392 -4.16 -19.07 5.98
C VAL A 392 -3.90 -19.11 4.48
N SER A 393 -2.67 -18.77 4.09
CA SER A 393 -2.30 -18.66 2.67
C SER A 393 -2.12 -20.03 2.03
N TYR A 394 -1.56 -20.99 2.76
CA TYR A 394 -1.48 -22.39 2.31
C TYR A 394 -1.34 -23.36 3.48
N ILE A 395 -1.76 -24.59 3.22
CA ILE A 395 -1.50 -25.78 4.04
C ILE A 395 -0.95 -26.86 3.10
N THR A 396 0.20 -27.43 3.43
CA THR A 396 0.83 -28.49 2.64
C THR A 396 1.06 -29.71 3.53
N LEU A 397 0.68 -30.88 3.02
CA LEU A 397 1.02 -32.18 3.58
C LEU A 397 1.79 -32.96 2.53
N GLY A 398 3.02 -33.37 2.86
CA GLY A 398 3.90 -34.14 2.01
C GLY A 398 4.26 -35.48 2.65
N TYR A 399 4.55 -36.46 1.80
CA TYR A 399 5.08 -37.76 2.18
C TYR A 399 6.27 -38.11 1.28
N THR A 400 7.43 -38.35 1.91
CA THR A 400 8.64 -38.78 1.22
C THR A 400 8.68 -40.31 1.20
N LEU A 401 8.76 -40.90 0.02
CA LEU A 401 8.77 -42.34 -0.16
C LEU A 401 10.05 -42.98 0.40
N ASN A 402 9.92 -44.19 0.92
CA ASN A 402 11.03 -44.88 1.56
C ASN A 402 12.18 -45.14 0.57
N LYS A 403 13.40 -44.85 0.99
CA LYS A 403 14.63 -45.04 0.17
C LYS A 403 14.79 -46.43 -0.42
N ARG A 404 14.37 -47.51 0.31
CA ARG A 404 14.43 -48.89 -0.20
C ARG A 404 13.54 -49.13 -1.42
N LEU A 405 12.41 -48.45 -1.50
CA LEU A 405 11.51 -48.50 -2.65
C LEU A 405 12.10 -47.73 -3.82
N MET A 406 12.67 -46.55 -3.55
CA MET A 406 13.23 -45.68 -4.56
C MET A 406 14.44 -46.25 -5.26
N SER A 407 15.35 -46.84 -4.50
CA SER A 407 16.56 -47.49 -5.06
C SER A 407 16.25 -48.65 -6.03
N LYS A 408 15.10 -49.30 -5.91
CA LYS A 408 14.66 -50.35 -6.85
C LYS A 408 14.24 -49.75 -8.20
N TRP A 409 13.88 -48.47 -8.26
CA TRP A 409 13.44 -47.77 -9.46
C TRP A 409 14.53 -46.84 -10.01
N GLY A 410 15.75 -46.86 -9.42
CA GLY A 410 16.83 -45.97 -9.83
C GLY A 410 16.60 -44.51 -9.48
N LEU A 411 15.77 -44.25 -8.44
CA LEU A 411 15.46 -42.91 -7.98
C LEU A 411 16.17 -42.61 -6.66
N ASP A 412 16.70 -41.38 -6.54
CA ASP A 412 17.32 -40.92 -5.29
C ASP A 412 16.27 -40.50 -4.26
N ASN A 413 15.23 -39.82 -4.70
CA ASN A 413 14.15 -39.34 -3.85
C ASN A 413 12.84 -39.19 -4.61
N ALA A 414 11.72 -39.49 -3.95
CA ALA A 414 10.39 -39.13 -4.45
C ALA A 414 9.50 -38.65 -3.30
N ARG A 415 8.85 -37.52 -3.50
CA ARG A 415 7.91 -36.90 -2.54
C ARG A 415 6.59 -36.60 -3.22
N ILE A 416 5.49 -37.07 -2.63
CA ILE A 416 4.12 -36.77 -3.05
C ILE A 416 3.57 -35.75 -2.05
N TYR A 417 2.90 -34.72 -2.53
CA TYR A 417 2.33 -33.71 -1.63
C TYR A 417 1.00 -33.18 -2.14
N VAL A 418 0.18 -32.73 -1.19
CA VAL A 418 -1.05 -31.98 -1.43
C VAL A 418 -0.90 -30.62 -0.79
N THR A 419 -1.22 -29.57 -1.55
CA THR A 419 -1.27 -28.19 -1.06
C THR A 419 -2.66 -27.61 -1.28
N VAL A 420 -3.26 -27.05 -0.23
CA VAL A 420 -4.47 -26.24 -0.32
C VAL A 420 -4.06 -24.79 -0.11
N GLN A 421 -4.32 -23.96 -1.11
CA GLN A 421 -4.08 -22.51 -1.08
C GLN A 421 -5.37 -21.78 -0.70
N ASN A 422 -5.23 -20.72 0.09
CA ASN A 422 -6.31 -19.86 0.57
C ASN A 422 -7.51 -20.66 1.18
N PRO A 423 -7.28 -21.64 2.09
CA PRO A 423 -8.36 -22.45 2.62
C PRO A 423 -9.40 -21.65 3.42
N PHE A 424 -8.97 -20.57 4.10
CA PHE A 424 -9.88 -19.68 4.81
C PHE A 424 -9.23 -18.35 5.20
N ILE A 425 -10.07 -17.35 5.43
CA ILE A 425 -9.74 -16.03 5.94
C ILE A 425 -10.67 -15.68 7.12
N LEU A 426 -10.10 -15.06 8.14
CA LEU A 426 -10.82 -14.53 9.28
C LEU A 426 -10.83 -13.01 9.17
N THR A 427 -11.98 -12.42 8.92
CA THR A 427 -12.15 -10.97 8.78
C THR A 427 -13.56 -10.56 9.21
N LYS A 428 -13.72 -9.27 9.51
CA LYS A 428 -15.04 -8.64 9.70
C LYS A 428 -15.46 -7.82 8.47
N PHE A 429 -14.62 -7.76 7.45
CA PHE A 429 -14.92 -7.09 6.20
C PHE A 429 -16.12 -7.76 5.52
N ARG A 430 -17.10 -6.96 5.07
CA ARG A 430 -18.35 -7.45 4.46
C ARG A 430 -18.20 -7.74 2.98
N GLY A 431 -17.23 -7.12 2.31
CA GLY A 431 -16.96 -7.32 0.88
C GLY A 431 -16.41 -8.71 0.54
N LEU A 432 -16.07 -8.90 -0.72
CA LEU A 432 -15.62 -10.21 -1.24
C LEU A 432 -14.21 -10.58 -0.76
N ASP A 433 -13.29 -9.61 -0.74
CA ASP A 433 -11.89 -9.83 -0.41
C ASP A 433 -11.31 -8.58 0.27
N PRO A 434 -10.86 -8.67 1.55
CA PRO A 434 -10.27 -7.53 2.23
C PRO A 434 -8.90 -7.12 1.67
N GLU A 435 -8.23 -7.95 0.87
CA GLU A 435 -7.00 -7.60 0.16
C GLU A 435 -7.28 -6.79 -1.12
N GLN A 436 -8.51 -6.87 -1.65
CA GLN A 436 -8.95 -6.20 -2.87
C GLN A 436 -10.33 -5.54 -2.69
N PRO A 437 -10.46 -4.55 -1.80
CA PRO A 437 -11.74 -3.92 -1.50
C PRO A 437 -12.30 -3.08 -2.67
N ASP A 438 -11.45 -2.67 -3.61
CA ASP A 438 -11.82 -1.88 -4.80
C ASP A 438 -12.45 -2.73 -5.94
N LEU A 439 -12.81 -3.98 -5.69
CA LEU A 439 -13.48 -4.84 -6.67
C LEU A 439 -14.80 -4.23 -7.12
N THR A 440 -14.82 -3.64 -8.32
CA THR A 440 -16.00 -2.98 -8.90
C THR A 440 -16.84 -3.89 -9.78
N ASN A 441 -16.22 -4.91 -10.38
CA ASN A 441 -16.88 -5.83 -11.31
C ASN A 441 -16.68 -7.28 -10.87
N ILE A 442 -17.77 -7.97 -10.64
CA ILE A 442 -17.77 -9.43 -10.34
C ILE A 442 -17.18 -10.26 -11.51
N GLY A 443 -17.02 -9.65 -12.68
CA GLY A 443 -16.52 -10.33 -13.89
C GLY A 443 -15.01 -10.16 -14.16
N ASP A 444 -14.34 -9.16 -13.60
CA ASP A 444 -12.98 -8.81 -13.96
C ASP A 444 -11.92 -9.26 -12.94
N THR A 445 -12.35 -9.64 -11.75
CA THR A 445 -11.45 -10.05 -10.66
C THR A 445 -12.12 -11.15 -9.86
N ASP A 446 -11.54 -12.31 -9.97
CA ASP A 446 -11.87 -13.41 -9.10
C ASP A 446 -11.44 -13.02 -7.68
N GLY A 447 -12.39 -12.87 -6.78
CA GLY A 447 -12.12 -12.79 -5.34
C GLY A 447 -11.24 -13.97 -4.91
N MET A 448 -10.74 -13.94 -3.70
CA MET A 448 -9.85 -14.98 -3.20
C MET A 448 -10.44 -16.38 -3.40
N THR A 449 -9.80 -17.17 -4.26
CA THR A 449 -10.24 -18.55 -4.56
C THR A 449 -9.41 -19.57 -3.78
N MET A 450 -10.06 -20.63 -3.32
CA MET A 450 -9.38 -21.78 -2.74
C MET A 450 -8.94 -22.73 -3.85
N ASN A 451 -7.67 -23.08 -3.87
CA ASN A 451 -7.10 -24.03 -4.84
C ASN A 451 -6.50 -25.24 -4.13
N ALA A 452 -6.69 -26.43 -4.70
CA ALA A 452 -6.05 -27.65 -4.26
C ALA A 452 -5.12 -28.19 -5.35
N LEU A 453 -3.87 -28.46 -4.97
CA LEU A 453 -2.83 -28.98 -5.86
C LEU A 453 -2.34 -30.33 -5.33
N LEU A 454 -2.18 -31.30 -6.23
CA LEU A 454 -1.46 -32.53 -6.00
C LEU A 454 -0.16 -32.47 -6.82
N GLY A 455 0.98 -32.70 -6.15
CA GLY A 455 2.27 -32.67 -6.80
C GLY A 455 3.16 -33.86 -6.47
N VAL A 456 4.11 -34.16 -7.35
CA VAL A 456 5.12 -35.18 -7.16
C VAL A 456 6.48 -34.58 -7.53
N ASN A 457 7.43 -34.66 -6.58
CA ASN A 457 8.83 -34.28 -6.81
C ASN A 457 9.66 -35.57 -6.89
N ILE A 458 10.42 -35.74 -7.96
CA ILE A 458 11.28 -36.90 -8.18
C ILE A 458 12.69 -36.39 -8.48
N SER A 459 13.70 -37.01 -7.85
CA SER A 459 15.12 -36.85 -8.18
C SER A 459 15.75 -38.19 -8.53
N PHE A 460 16.63 -38.15 -9.54
CA PHE A 460 17.32 -39.34 -10.10
C PHE A 460 18.79 -39.33 -9.76
#